data_693bc5d0b0a697715fc7f16932c2229a
#
_entry.id   693bc5d0b0a697715fc7f16932c2229a
#
_cell.length_a   1.000
_cell.length_b   1.000
_cell.length_c   1.000
_cell.angle_alpha   90.00
_cell.angle_beta   90.00
_cell.angle_gamma   90.00
#
_symmetry.space_group_name_H-M   'P 1'
#
loop_
_entity.id
_entity.type
_entity.pdbx_description
1 polymer ?
#
loop_
_entity_poly.entity_id
_entity_poly.type
_entity_poly.pdbx_seq_one_letter_code
_entity_poly.pdbx_strand_id
1 'polypeptide(L)'
;EEINEIKKRDTLSKKQGGEESVKKHHEKGRLTIRERIDCLLDSKTFDELGVGAGVPVFDDNNELIDFQPANFVLGFGEVASRKVIIGGEDFTLKGGSPNPAGLRKSVYAEQLALQYKIPLVRLHKGGGGAVGGTSQNKNHRPIGEPVFNMSRFYSLAQALGVVPVVTAALGPVAGLPASRLVALFRLVLHGYVMAS
;
A
#
# COMPACT_ATOMS: atom_id res chain seq x y z
N GLU A 1 7.35 16.67 -22.86
CA GLU A 1 6.48 17.28 -21.83
C GLU A 1 5.90 16.18 -20.94
N GLU A 2 5.17 15.20 -21.47
CA GLU A 2 4.55 14.09 -20.73
C GLU A 2 5.56 13.23 -19.93
N ILE A 3 6.73 12.94 -20.50
CA ILE A 3 7.78 12.17 -19.80
C ILE A 3 8.27 12.91 -18.54
N ASN A 4 8.37 14.24 -18.60
CA ASN A 4 8.78 15.03 -17.45
C ASN A 4 7.72 15.03 -16.35
N GLU A 5 6.44 15.05 -16.71
CA GLU A 5 5.35 14.92 -15.76
C GLU A 5 5.36 13.56 -15.08
N ILE A 6 5.54 12.48 -15.84
CA ILE A 6 5.65 11.13 -15.27
C ILE A 6 6.80 11.04 -14.26
N LYS A 7 7.99 11.57 -14.61
CA LYS A 7 9.14 11.63 -13.69
C LYS A 7 8.86 12.48 -12.45
N LYS A 8 8.13 13.58 -12.61
CA LYS A 8 7.74 14.45 -11.49
C LYS A 8 6.76 13.72 -10.56
N ARG A 9 5.76 13.01 -11.10
CA ARG A 9 4.86 12.16 -10.31
C ARG A 9 5.61 11.06 -9.56
N ASP A 10 6.56 10.39 -10.21
CA ASP A 10 7.41 9.38 -9.57
C ASP A 10 8.19 9.96 -8.38
N THR A 11 8.81 11.12 -8.57
CA THR A 11 9.55 11.82 -7.51
C THR A 11 8.64 12.22 -6.35
N LEU A 12 7.47 12.78 -6.64
CA LEU A 12 6.51 13.19 -5.62
C LEU A 12 5.94 11.99 -4.86
N SER A 13 5.66 10.88 -5.54
CA SER A 13 5.18 9.65 -4.91
C SER A 13 6.16 9.08 -3.88
N LYS A 14 7.45 9.19 -4.12
CA LYS A 14 8.50 8.71 -3.21
C LYS A 14 8.61 9.53 -1.92
N LYS A 15 8.05 10.74 -1.89
CA LYS A 15 7.97 11.55 -0.67
C LYS A 15 7.00 11.00 0.38
N GLN A 16 6.20 9.99 0.01
CA GLN A 16 5.24 9.35 0.91
C GLN A 16 4.25 10.39 1.50
N GLY A 17 4.04 10.43 2.81
CA GLY A 17 3.25 11.45 3.50
C GLY A 17 3.98 12.77 3.77
N GLY A 18 5.13 12.99 3.11
CA GLY A 18 5.99 14.16 3.29
C GLY A 18 6.99 14.02 4.42
N GLU A 19 8.02 14.86 4.39
CA GLU A 19 9.18 14.79 5.30
C GLU A 19 8.77 14.82 6.78
N GLU A 20 7.82 15.67 7.14
CA GLU A 20 7.35 15.78 8.52
C GLU A 20 6.67 14.50 9.02
N SER A 21 5.83 13.87 8.17
CA SER A 21 5.16 12.62 8.52
C SER A 21 6.14 11.46 8.64
N VAL A 22 7.12 11.40 7.75
CA VAL A 22 8.20 10.42 7.80
C VAL A 22 9.05 10.61 9.05
N LYS A 23 9.45 11.86 9.36
CA LYS A 23 10.22 12.20 10.57
C LYS A 23 9.47 11.78 11.83
N LYS A 24 8.20 12.15 11.98
CA LYS A 24 7.36 11.73 13.12
C LYS A 24 7.24 10.21 13.24
N HIS A 25 7.36 9.50 12.11
CA HIS A 25 7.33 8.05 12.08
C HIS A 25 8.64 7.47 12.65
N HIS A 26 9.78 8.00 12.24
CA HIS A 26 11.11 7.63 12.73
C HIS A 26 11.33 7.98 14.19
N GLU A 27 10.87 9.15 14.67
CA GLU A 27 10.91 9.54 16.08
C GLU A 27 10.23 8.55 17.02
N LYS A 28 9.27 7.78 16.50
CA LYS A 28 8.61 6.69 17.21
C LYS A 28 9.29 5.34 17.04
N GLY A 29 10.51 5.30 16.53
CA GLY A 29 11.26 4.06 16.25
C GLY A 29 10.64 3.18 15.17
N ARG A 30 9.89 3.75 14.22
CA ARG A 30 9.14 3.00 13.22
C ARG A 30 9.72 3.20 11.83
N LEU A 31 9.85 2.10 11.09
CA LEU A 31 10.22 2.14 9.68
C LEU A 31 9.00 2.44 8.81
N THR A 32 9.19 3.20 7.73
CA THR A 32 8.21 3.38 6.66
C THR A 32 7.98 2.08 5.89
N ILE A 33 6.94 2.03 5.08
CA ILE A 33 6.69 0.84 4.25
C ILE A 33 7.83 0.55 3.27
N ARG A 34 8.44 1.60 2.69
CA ARG A 34 9.55 1.44 1.74
C ARG A 34 10.77 0.86 2.41
N GLU A 35 11.15 1.37 3.57
CA GLU A 35 12.27 0.84 4.37
C GLU A 35 12.04 -0.61 4.79
N ARG A 36 10.81 -0.98 5.10
CA ARG A 36 10.47 -2.38 5.44
C ARG A 36 10.58 -3.31 4.25
N ILE A 37 10.16 -2.85 3.07
CA ILE A 37 10.35 -3.58 1.82
C ILE A 37 11.83 -3.78 1.55
N ASP A 38 12.63 -2.72 1.65
CA ASP A 38 14.08 -2.77 1.46
C ASP A 38 14.79 -3.69 2.47
N CYS A 39 14.32 -3.73 3.73
CA CYS A 39 14.85 -4.65 4.74
C CYS A 39 14.51 -6.12 4.48
N LEU A 40 13.42 -6.41 3.80
CA LEU A 40 12.95 -7.79 3.58
C LEU A 40 13.46 -8.38 2.27
N LEU A 41 13.58 -7.57 1.24
CA LEU A 41 13.99 -8.01 -0.08
C LEU A 41 15.51 -8.12 -0.23
N ASP A 42 15.93 -8.96 -1.13
CA ASP A 42 17.30 -9.01 -1.60
C ASP A 42 17.66 -7.65 -2.22
N SER A 43 18.89 -7.19 -1.97
CA SER A 43 19.33 -5.85 -2.37
C SER A 43 19.10 -5.57 -3.85
N LYS A 44 18.48 -4.41 -4.16
CA LYS A 44 18.23 -3.93 -5.53
C LYS A 44 17.27 -4.78 -6.37
N THR A 45 16.49 -5.64 -5.76
CA THR A 45 15.51 -6.47 -6.48
C THR A 45 14.12 -5.87 -6.55
N PHE A 46 13.85 -4.77 -5.82
CA PHE A 46 12.53 -4.15 -5.79
C PHE A 46 12.21 -3.41 -7.09
N ASP A 47 11.20 -3.89 -7.81
CA ASP A 47 10.61 -3.25 -8.98
C ASP A 47 9.20 -2.78 -8.65
N GLU A 48 9.07 -1.47 -8.35
CA GLU A 48 7.82 -0.87 -7.89
C GLU A 48 6.82 -0.68 -9.03
N LEU A 49 5.59 -1.12 -8.81
CA LEU A 49 4.48 -1.00 -9.75
C LEU A 49 3.51 0.12 -9.37
N GLY A 50 3.06 0.84 -10.39
CA GLY A 50 2.01 1.86 -10.24
C GLY A 50 2.44 3.04 -9.37
N VAL A 51 3.67 3.50 -9.49
CA VAL A 51 4.19 4.69 -8.78
C VAL A 51 3.36 5.93 -9.12
N GLY A 52 2.94 6.07 -10.38
CA GLY A 52 2.06 7.14 -10.84
C GLY A 52 0.58 7.01 -10.45
N ALA A 53 0.20 5.96 -9.67
CA ALA A 53 -1.17 5.84 -9.18
C ALA A 53 -1.41 6.81 -8.02
N GLY A 54 -2.38 7.71 -8.17
CA GLY A 54 -2.69 8.73 -7.18
C GLY A 54 -3.57 9.82 -7.75
N VAL A 55 -3.59 10.95 -7.08
CA VAL A 55 -4.37 12.13 -7.49
C VAL A 55 -3.40 13.28 -7.74
N PRO A 56 -3.25 13.73 -9.00
CA PRO A 56 -2.45 14.90 -9.31
C PRO A 56 -3.17 16.18 -8.87
N VAL A 57 -2.40 17.18 -8.50
CA VAL A 57 -2.86 18.55 -8.21
C VAL A 57 -2.19 19.48 -9.21
N PHE A 58 -2.99 20.22 -9.95
CA PHE A 58 -2.54 21.18 -10.94
C PHE A 58 -2.82 22.61 -10.48
N ASP A 59 -2.03 23.54 -10.94
CA ASP A 59 -2.28 24.98 -10.79
C ASP A 59 -3.21 25.52 -11.89
N ASP A 60 -3.46 26.83 -11.86
CA ASP A 60 -4.31 27.51 -12.83
C ASP A 60 -3.74 27.49 -14.27
N ASN A 61 -2.45 27.22 -14.44
CA ASN A 61 -1.76 27.07 -15.72
C ASN A 61 -1.73 25.62 -16.21
N ASN A 62 -2.43 24.72 -15.49
CA ASN A 62 -2.43 23.27 -15.75
C ASN A 62 -1.04 22.61 -15.58
N GLU A 63 -0.20 23.19 -14.73
CA GLU A 63 1.05 22.58 -14.34
C GLU A 63 0.91 21.72 -13.09
N LEU A 64 1.52 20.55 -13.10
CA LEU A 64 1.52 19.64 -11.93
C LEU A 64 2.32 20.29 -10.79
N ILE A 65 1.64 20.67 -9.71
CA ILE A 65 2.27 21.26 -8.51
C ILE A 65 2.45 20.30 -7.37
N ASP A 66 1.53 19.32 -7.23
CA ASP A 66 1.61 18.30 -6.18
C ASP A 66 0.99 16.98 -6.65
N PHE A 67 1.25 15.91 -5.90
CA PHE A 67 0.73 14.60 -6.20
C PHE A 67 0.46 13.82 -4.91
N GLN A 68 -0.79 13.41 -4.71
CA GLN A 68 -1.17 12.54 -3.60
C GLN A 68 -1.07 11.07 -4.03
N PRO A 69 -0.02 10.33 -3.65
CA PRO A 69 0.15 8.97 -4.11
C PRO A 69 -0.87 8.01 -3.51
N ALA A 70 -0.98 6.86 -4.15
CA ALA A 70 -1.64 5.71 -3.54
C ALA A 70 -0.96 5.38 -2.22
N ASN A 71 -1.73 5.19 -1.16
CA ASN A 71 -1.20 4.82 0.15
C ASN A 71 -0.96 3.31 0.28
N PHE A 72 -0.58 2.69 -0.80
CA PHE A 72 -0.16 1.28 -0.88
C PHE A 72 1.01 1.15 -1.84
N VAL A 73 2.15 0.71 -1.33
CA VAL A 73 3.33 0.38 -2.13
C VAL A 73 3.21 -1.06 -2.59
N LEU A 74 3.46 -1.30 -3.88
CA LEU A 74 3.35 -2.61 -4.52
C LEU A 74 4.49 -2.80 -5.50
N GLY A 75 5.06 -3.99 -5.56
CA GLY A 75 6.06 -4.34 -6.57
C GLY A 75 6.41 -5.80 -6.59
N PHE A 76 7.30 -6.13 -7.51
CA PHE A 76 8.04 -7.37 -7.53
C PHE A 76 9.32 -7.23 -6.73
N GLY A 77 9.82 -8.35 -6.22
CA GLY A 77 11.14 -8.41 -5.58
C GLY A 77 11.57 -9.84 -5.37
N GLU A 78 12.69 -10.02 -4.72
CA GLU A 78 13.22 -11.36 -4.38
C GLU A 78 13.48 -11.47 -2.89
N VAL A 79 13.20 -12.64 -2.32
CA VAL A 79 13.55 -13.02 -0.95
C VAL A 79 14.31 -14.33 -1.03
N ALA A 80 15.58 -14.32 -0.64
CA ALA A 80 16.50 -15.46 -0.79
C ALA A 80 16.47 -16.01 -2.23
N SER A 81 16.63 -15.11 -3.20
CA SER A 81 16.62 -15.37 -4.66
C SER A 81 15.31 -15.98 -5.19
N ARG A 82 14.21 -15.85 -4.47
CA ARG A 82 12.90 -16.32 -4.91
C ARG A 82 11.98 -15.12 -5.18
N LYS A 83 11.42 -15.08 -6.38
CA LYS A 83 10.49 -14.02 -6.78
C LYS A 83 9.24 -13.99 -5.90
N VAL A 84 8.86 -12.81 -5.50
CA VAL A 84 7.64 -12.53 -4.73
C VAL A 84 6.93 -11.29 -5.26
N ILE A 85 5.62 -11.23 -5.07
CA ILE A 85 4.87 -9.96 -5.05
C ILE A 85 4.90 -9.46 -3.61
N ILE A 86 5.24 -8.20 -3.42
CA ILE A 86 5.25 -7.58 -2.09
C ILE A 86 4.45 -6.28 -2.10
N GLY A 87 3.70 -6.03 -1.04
CA GLY A 87 3.01 -4.76 -0.88
C GLY A 87 2.53 -4.51 0.54
N GLY A 88 2.30 -3.25 0.85
CA GLY A 88 1.82 -2.84 2.16
C GLY A 88 1.34 -1.40 2.20
N GLU A 89 0.58 -1.07 3.25
CA GLU A 89 0.02 0.26 3.46
C GLU A 89 1.09 1.26 3.89
N ASP A 90 1.07 2.45 3.26
CA ASP A 90 1.87 3.59 3.71
C ASP A 90 1.16 4.32 4.86
N PHE A 91 1.61 4.05 6.07
CA PHE A 91 1.04 4.64 7.28
C PHE A 91 1.33 6.14 7.39
N THR A 92 2.32 6.68 6.69
CA THR A 92 2.62 8.11 6.67
C THR A 92 1.54 8.92 5.97
N LEU A 93 0.75 8.25 5.10
CA LEU A 93 -0.41 8.80 4.41
C LEU A 93 -1.69 8.45 5.16
N LYS A 94 -2.25 9.42 5.89
CA LYS A 94 -3.53 9.30 6.61
C LYS A 94 -3.64 8.05 7.50
N GLY A 95 -2.53 7.65 8.15
CA GLY A 95 -2.51 6.47 9.01
C GLY A 95 -2.77 5.15 8.27
N GLY A 96 -2.44 5.05 6.99
CA GLY A 96 -2.67 3.86 6.18
C GLY A 96 -4.15 3.60 5.85
N SER A 97 -5.05 4.56 6.09
CA SER A 97 -6.45 4.45 5.67
C SER A 97 -6.55 4.34 4.16
N PRO A 98 -7.21 3.32 3.61
CA PRO A 98 -7.23 3.07 2.17
C PRO A 98 -7.80 4.26 1.39
N ASN A 99 -7.05 4.77 0.42
CA ASN A 99 -7.58 5.61 -0.64
C ASN A 99 -7.96 4.76 -1.87
N PRO A 100 -8.75 5.27 -2.83
CA PRO A 100 -9.18 4.48 -3.98
C PRO A 100 -8.03 3.86 -4.77
N ALA A 101 -6.94 4.60 -4.99
CA ALA A 101 -5.76 4.11 -5.71
C ALA A 101 -5.02 3.03 -4.92
N GLY A 102 -4.84 3.23 -3.60
CA GLY A 102 -4.22 2.24 -2.72
C GLY A 102 -5.04 0.95 -2.62
N LEU A 103 -6.37 1.06 -2.57
CA LEU A 103 -7.24 -0.10 -2.58
C LEU A 103 -7.11 -0.90 -3.88
N ARG A 104 -7.06 -0.23 -5.04
CA ARG A 104 -6.83 -0.89 -6.33
C ARG A 104 -5.51 -1.63 -6.36
N LYS A 105 -4.42 -0.98 -5.93
CA LYS A 105 -3.09 -1.62 -5.85
C LYS A 105 -3.10 -2.83 -4.91
N SER A 106 -3.80 -2.73 -3.78
CA SER A 106 -3.93 -3.83 -2.82
C SER A 106 -4.61 -5.07 -3.43
N VAL A 107 -5.69 -4.90 -4.20
CA VAL A 107 -6.36 -5.99 -4.91
C VAL A 107 -5.51 -6.48 -6.09
N TYR A 108 -4.88 -5.57 -6.81
CA TYR A 108 -4.02 -5.91 -7.95
C TYR A 108 -2.83 -6.78 -7.54
N ALA A 109 -2.29 -6.60 -6.33
CA ALA A 109 -1.27 -7.48 -5.78
C ALA A 109 -1.71 -8.95 -5.74
N GLU A 110 -2.97 -9.22 -5.39
CA GLU A 110 -3.55 -10.56 -5.37
C GLU A 110 -3.70 -11.12 -6.79
N GLN A 111 -4.13 -10.28 -7.71
CA GLN A 111 -4.29 -10.65 -9.13
C GLN A 111 -2.94 -10.98 -9.78
N LEU A 112 -1.91 -10.19 -9.49
CA LEU A 112 -0.55 -10.46 -9.98
C LEU A 112 0.00 -11.78 -9.43
N ALA A 113 -0.19 -12.03 -8.14
CA ALA A 113 0.25 -13.30 -7.54
C ALA A 113 -0.41 -14.50 -8.21
N LEU A 114 -1.71 -14.40 -8.50
CA LEU A 114 -2.44 -15.41 -9.27
C LEU A 114 -1.93 -15.57 -10.69
N GLN A 115 -1.74 -14.45 -11.39
CA GLN A 115 -1.34 -14.43 -12.79
C GLN A 115 0.05 -15.03 -13.01
N TYR A 116 1.00 -14.64 -12.15
CA TYR A 116 2.39 -15.07 -12.26
C TYR A 116 2.69 -16.35 -11.46
N LYS A 117 1.74 -16.81 -10.63
CA LYS A 117 1.88 -17.99 -9.74
C LYS A 117 3.10 -17.90 -8.83
N ILE A 118 3.34 -16.73 -8.25
CA ILE A 118 4.42 -16.46 -7.31
C ILE A 118 3.86 -16.05 -5.95
N PRO A 119 4.62 -16.27 -4.85
CA PRO A 119 4.17 -15.92 -3.51
C PRO A 119 3.80 -14.45 -3.36
N LEU A 120 2.79 -14.18 -2.52
CA LEU A 120 2.37 -12.84 -2.12
C LEU A 120 2.81 -12.56 -0.69
N VAL A 121 3.54 -11.47 -0.49
CA VAL A 121 3.93 -10.96 0.82
C VAL A 121 3.18 -9.66 1.10
N ARG A 122 2.51 -9.58 2.26
CA ARG A 122 1.77 -8.39 2.69
C ARG A 122 2.27 -7.87 4.01
N LEU A 123 2.62 -6.58 4.02
CA LEU A 123 3.11 -5.85 5.18
C LEU A 123 2.02 -4.91 5.67
N HIS A 124 1.20 -5.39 6.62
CA HIS A 124 0.05 -4.63 7.09
C HIS A 124 0.40 -3.67 8.22
N LYS A 125 0.02 -2.40 8.03
CA LYS A 125 0.00 -1.37 9.05
C LYS A 125 -0.95 -0.26 8.61
N GLY A 126 -2.15 -0.23 9.15
CA GLY A 126 -3.10 0.78 8.75
C GLY A 126 -4.37 0.78 9.59
N GLY A 127 -4.91 1.97 9.75
CA GLY A 127 -6.26 2.15 10.25
C GLY A 127 -7.28 1.59 9.26
N GLY A 128 -8.47 1.30 9.76
CA GLY A 128 -9.64 0.97 8.94
C GLY A 128 -10.02 2.10 7.98
N GLY A 129 -11.17 1.96 7.33
CA GLY A 129 -11.68 3.01 6.46
C GLY A 129 -11.69 4.36 7.15
N ALA A 130 -11.37 5.42 6.42
CA ALA A 130 -11.48 6.77 6.95
C ALA A 130 -12.88 6.94 7.52
N VAL A 131 -12.98 7.14 8.82
CA VAL A 131 -14.21 7.66 9.42
C VAL A 131 -14.33 9.05 8.84
N GLY A 132 -15.20 9.21 7.84
CA GLY A 132 -15.46 10.49 7.22
C GLY A 132 -15.90 11.43 8.32
N GLY A 133 -14.97 12.24 8.82
CA GLY A 133 -15.38 13.46 9.49
C GLY A 133 -16.30 14.16 8.51
N THR A 134 -17.37 14.73 8.98
CA THR A 134 -18.37 15.49 8.27
C THR A 134 -17.77 16.45 7.24
N SER A 135 -17.23 15.88 6.16
CA SER A 135 -16.88 16.65 5.00
C SER A 135 -18.19 17.07 4.36
N GLN A 136 -18.51 18.34 4.46
CA GLN A 136 -19.65 18.96 3.79
C GLN A 136 -19.54 18.88 2.25
N ASN A 137 -18.59 18.16 1.75
CA ASN A 137 -18.40 17.99 0.32
C ASN A 137 -19.35 16.90 -0.18
N LYS A 138 -20.52 17.36 -0.67
CA LYS A 138 -21.61 16.53 -1.24
C LYS A 138 -21.17 15.62 -2.39
N ASN A 139 -19.96 15.77 -2.88
CA ASN A 139 -19.35 14.96 -3.95
C ASN A 139 -18.44 13.84 -3.43
N HIS A 140 -18.41 13.61 -2.12
CA HIS A 140 -17.63 12.51 -1.56
C HIS A 140 -18.37 11.19 -1.79
N ARG A 141 -18.05 10.54 -2.90
CA ARG A 141 -18.53 9.19 -3.14
C ARG A 141 -17.98 8.27 -2.05
N PRO A 142 -18.82 7.46 -1.40
CA PRO A 142 -18.35 6.56 -0.36
C PRO A 142 -17.27 5.64 -0.94
N ILE A 143 -16.25 5.33 -0.13
CA ILE A 143 -15.15 4.38 -0.45
C ILE A 143 -15.71 2.97 -0.77
N GLY A 144 -16.97 2.85 -1.02
CA GLY A 144 -17.71 1.64 -1.31
C GLY A 144 -18.16 1.50 -2.75
N GLU A 145 -17.87 2.44 -3.63
CA GLU A 145 -18.16 2.21 -5.05
C GLU A 145 -17.46 0.96 -5.52
N PRO A 146 -18.16 0.06 -6.19
CA PRO A 146 -17.55 -1.13 -6.76
C PRO A 146 -16.60 -0.70 -7.89
N VAL A 147 -15.36 -0.38 -7.52
CA VAL A 147 -14.27 -0.25 -8.48
C VAL A 147 -14.06 -1.59 -9.21
N PHE A 148 -14.65 -2.64 -8.64
CA PHE A 148 -14.62 -4.01 -9.14
C PHE A 148 -16.04 -4.56 -9.06
N ASN A 149 -16.52 -5.11 -10.15
CA ASN A 149 -17.78 -5.87 -10.20
C ASN A 149 -17.77 -7.16 -9.34
N MET A 150 -16.64 -7.46 -8.71
CA MET A 150 -16.43 -8.65 -7.90
C MET A 150 -16.13 -8.28 -6.46
N SER A 151 -16.45 -9.18 -5.52
CA SER A 151 -16.09 -9.02 -4.12
C SER A 151 -14.61 -8.71 -3.96
N ARG A 152 -14.29 -7.74 -3.09
CA ARG A 152 -12.90 -7.32 -2.79
C ARG A 152 -12.02 -8.45 -2.24
N PHE A 153 -12.62 -9.54 -1.76
CA PHE A 153 -11.93 -10.72 -1.25
C PHE A 153 -11.84 -11.85 -2.27
N TYR A 154 -12.45 -11.70 -3.44
CA TYR A 154 -12.46 -12.76 -4.44
C TYR A 154 -11.04 -13.11 -4.92
N SER A 155 -10.25 -12.10 -5.29
CA SER A 155 -8.86 -12.32 -5.71
C SER A 155 -8.00 -12.93 -4.61
N LEU A 156 -8.22 -12.52 -3.35
CA LEU A 156 -7.53 -13.11 -2.21
C LEU A 156 -7.91 -14.58 -2.02
N ALA A 157 -9.20 -14.90 -2.05
CA ALA A 157 -9.67 -16.27 -1.91
C ALA A 157 -9.10 -17.19 -3.00
N GLN A 158 -9.04 -16.70 -4.24
CA GLN A 158 -8.39 -17.44 -5.33
C GLN A 158 -6.88 -17.59 -5.10
N ALA A 159 -6.18 -16.52 -4.67
CA ALA A 159 -4.75 -16.57 -4.42
C ALA A 159 -4.38 -17.59 -3.35
N LEU A 160 -5.15 -17.66 -2.28
CA LEU A 160 -4.95 -18.62 -1.17
C LEU A 160 -4.98 -20.10 -1.60
N GLY A 161 -5.73 -20.40 -2.65
CA GLY A 161 -5.79 -21.76 -3.23
C GLY A 161 -4.67 -22.10 -4.20
N VAL A 162 -3.86 -21.10 -4.62
CA VAL A 162 -2.91 -21.27 -5.73
C VAL A 162 -1.48 -20.95 -5.34
N VAL A 163 -1.26 -19.91 -4.51
CA VAL A 163 0.07 -19.44 -4.14
C VAL A 163 0.21 -19.27 -2.63
N PRO A 164 1.43 -19.38 -2.08
CA PRO A 164 1.68 -18.99 -0.70
C PRO A 164 1.38 -17.51 -0.50
N VAL A 165 0.56 -17.20 0.51
CA VAL A 165 0.29 -15.83 0.94
C VAL A 165 0.77 -15.66 2.37
N VAL A 166 1.75 -14.79 2.56
CA VAL A 166 2.36 -14.49 3.86
C VAL A 166 2.03 -13.06 4.24
N THR A 167 1.60 -12.86 5.47
CA THR A 167 1.33 -11.51 5.98
C THR A 167 2.02 -11.24 7.29
N ALA A 168 2.40 -9.98 7.48
CA ALA A 168 2.94 -9.49 8.73
C ALA A 168 2.13 -8.30 9.22
N ALA A 169 1.67 -8.35 10.46
CA ALA A 169 1.12 -7.19 11.17
C ALA A 169 2.29 -6.42 11.81
N LEU A 170 2.61 -5.26 11.24
CA LEU A 170 3.77 -4.46 11.64
C LEU A 170 3.38 -3.22 12.47
N GLY A 171 2.24 -3.29 13.11
CA GLY A 171 1.66 -2.25 13.96
C GLY A 171 0.15 -2.38 14.02
N PRO A 172 -0.58 -1.34 14.43
CA PRO A 172 -2.04 -1.37 14.44
C PRO A 172 -2.61 -1.67 13.07
N VAL A 173 -3.52 -2.63 12.99
CA VAL A 173 -4.22 -3.02 11.76
C VAL A 173 -5.70 -3.09 12.05
N ALA A 174 -6.52 -2.41 11.26
CA ALA A 174 -7.97 -2.38 11.44
C ALA A 174 -8.71 -2.42 10.09
N GLY A 175 -10.00 -2.75 10.10
CA GLY A 175 -10.86 -2.76 8.93
C GLY A 175 -10.43 -3.76 7.85
N LEU A 176 -10.41 -3.34 6.60
CA LEU A 176 -10.12 -4.19 5.46
C LEU A 176 -8.70 -4.84 5.48
N PRO A 177 -7.63 -4.13 5.89
CA PRO A 177 -6.34 -4.78 6.13
C PRO A 177 -6.39 -5.87 7.20
N ALA A 178 -7.12 -5.66 8.31
CA ALA A 178 -7.28 -6.66 9.36
C ALA A 178 -8.02 -7.90 8.86
N SER A 179 -9.08 -7.72 8.07
CA SER A 179 -9.80 -8.84 7.45
C SER A 179 -8.90 -9.66 6.53
N ARG A 180 -8.02 -9.00 5.79
CA ARG A 180 -7.02 -9.69 4.96
C ARG A 180 -5.98 -10.42 5.80
N LEU A 181 -5.59 -9.83 6.93
CA LEU A 181 -4.61 -10.42 7.83
C LEU A 181 -5.09 -11.76 8.42
N VAL A 182 -6.35 -11.87 8.85
CA VAL A 182 -6.91 -13.07 9.50
C VAL A 182 -7.37 -14.14 8.52
N ALA A 183 -7.61 -13.79 7.26
CA ALA A 183 -8.03 -14.73 6.23
C ALA A 183 -6.92 -15.68 5.76
N LEU A 184 -5.74 -15.70 6.39
CA LEU A 184 -4.53 -16.23 5.79
C LEU A 184 -3.99 -17.51 6.43
N PHE A 185 -3.28 -18.27 5.59
CA PHE A 185 -2.69 -19.56 5.94
C PHE A 185 -1.43 -19.46 6.82
N ARG A 186 -0.73 -18.31 6.83
CA ARG A 186 0.40 -18.03 7.74
C ARG A 186 0.38 -16.58 8.18
N LEU A 187 0.19 -16.38 9.46
CA LEU A 187 0.25 -15.11 10.14
C LEU A 187 1.61 -14.96 10.83
N VAL A 188 2.37 -13.93 10.48
CA VAL A 188 3.52 -13.48 11.27
C VAL A 188 3.08 -12.28 12.09
N LEU A 189 2.90 -12.48 13.37
CA LEU A 189 2.67 -11.39 14.33
C LEU A 189 4.04 -10.90 14.81
N HIS A 190 4.41 -9.70 14.44
CA HIS A 190 5.52 -9.02 15.05
C HIS A 190 5.00 -8.37 16.33
N GLY A 191 5.19 -9.05 17.47
CA GLY A 191 4.91 -8.47 18.76
C GLY A 191 5.79 -7.23 18.95
N TYR A 192 5.17 -6.07 19.09
CA TYR A 192 5.84 -4.90 19.64
C TYR A 192 6.14 -5.24 21.10
N VAL A 193 7.37 -5.61 21.39
CA VAL A 193 7.93 -5.38 22.73
C VAL A 193 8.04 -3.87 22.84
N MET A 194 7.07 -3.27 23.49
CA MET A 194 7.23 -1.92 23.99
C MET A 194 8.35 -2.03 25.04
N ALA A 195 9.56 -1.63 24.64
CA ALA A 195 10.57 -1.30 25.62
C ALA A 195 10.03 -0.09 26.38
N SER A 196 9.62 -0.33 27.61
CA SER A 196 9.30 0.66 28.63
C SER A 196 10.52 1.50 28.93
#